data_523b04cb9099af2028ad8ac57f55a992
#
_entry.id   523b04cb9099af2028ad8ac57f55a992
#
_cell.length_a   1.000
_cell.length_b   1.000
_cell.length_c   1.000
_cell.angle_alpha   90.00
_cell.angle_beta   90.00
_cell.angle_gamma   90.00
#
_symmetry.space_group_name_H-M   'P 1'
#
loop_
_entity.id
_entity.type
_entity.pdbx_description
1 polymer ?
#
loop_
_entity_poly.entity_id
_entity_poly.type
_entity_poly.pdbx_seq_one_letter_code
_entity_poly.pdbx_strand_id
1 'polypeptide(L)'
;STAKKKETSTTTAIKKKVKKKKTKEKTTKTKNTKETTKTTTASKNESTVQTAENQTTEAKQEQSCEFLISCKTVLSNKSALQSNYQVPSGGKIYEKKMEFEEGDTVMDVLKRTGVDIDVSKGYVAGIDGLYEFDCGKNSGWMYRVNGKFPNYMAGKCKLHDGDKVEWLYTCVRGDL
;
A
#
# COMPACT_ATOMS: atom_id res chain seq x y z
N SER A 1 5.85 -29.61 -62.95
CA SER A 1 5.03 -30.59 -62.17
C SER A 1 4.81 -30.06 -60.77
N THR A 2 3.57 -29.80 -60.54
CA THR A 2 2.93 -29.23 -59.36
C THR A 2 2.75 -30.30 -58.27
N ALA A 3 3.05 -29.99 -57.03
CA ALA A 3 2.46 -30.72 -55.90
C ALA A 3 2.09 -29.75 -54.78
N LYS A 4 0.82 -29.61 -54.58
CA LYS A 4 0.10 -28.83 -53.59
C LYS A 4 0.00 -29.65 -52.32
N LYS A 5 0.52 -29.18 -51.18
CA LYS A 5 0.32 -29.83 -49.88
C LYS A 5 -0.55 -28.93 -48.99
N LYS A 6 -1.69 -29.50 -48.61
CA LYS A 6 -2.79 -28.95 -47.83
C LYS A 6 -2.45 -29.11 -46.37
N GLU A 7 -2.37 -28.03 -45.60
CA GLU A 7 -2.23 -28.09 -44.15
C GLU A 7 -3.62 -27.93 -43.48
N THR A 8 -3.91 -28.89 -42.64
CA THR A 8 -5.18 -28.99 -41.88
C THR A 8 -4.95 -28.33 -40.49
N SER A 9 -5.68 -27.28 -40.23
CA SER A 9 -5.75 -26.65 -38.90
C SER A 9 -6.56 -27.52 -37.95
N THR A 10 -5.96 -27.92 -36.82
CA THR A 10 -6.69 -28.55 -35.72
C THR A 10 -6.76 -27.55 -34.57
N THR A 11 -7.94 -26.97 -34.37
CA THR A 11 -8.24 -26.07 -33.25
C THR A 11 -8.65 -26.94 -32.07
N THR A 12 -7.85 -27.01 -31.01
CA THR A 12 -8.22 -27.69 -29.77
C THR A 12 -8.73 -26.63 -28.76
N ALA A 13 -10.02 -26.58 -28.56
CA ALA A 13 -10.68 -25.77 -27.54
C ALA A 13 -10.58 -26.45 -26.17
N ILE A 14 -9.86 -25.82 -25.24
CA ILE A 14 -9.81 -26.24 -23.84
C ILE A 14 -10.87 -25.49 -23.05
N LYS A 15 -11.98 -26.18 -22.72
CA LYS A 15 -13.00 -25.68 -21.79
C LYS A 15 -12.47 -25.70 -20.34
N LYS A 16 -12.25 -24.55 -19.74
CA LYS A 16 -11.94 -24.41 -18.32
C LYS A 16 -13.24 -24.36 -17.51
N LYS A 17 -13.48 -25.41 -16.72
CA LYS A 17 -14.63 -25.61 -15.84
C LYS A 17 -14.43 -24.80 -14.55
N VAL A 18 -15.23 -23.76 -14.36
CA VAL A 18 -15.26 -22.98 -13.10
C VAL A 18 -16.02 -23.77 -12.04
N LYS A 19 -15.35 -24.13 -10.97
CA LYS A 19 -15.93 -24.80 -9.80
C LYS A 19 -16.24 -23.76 -8.72
N LYS A 20 -17.52 -23.43 -8.58
CA LYS A 20 -18.08 -22.53 -7.59
C LYS A 20 -18.11 -23.24 -6.22
N LYS A 21 -17.31 -22.80 -5.26
CA LYS A 21 -17.33 -23.32 -3.89
C LYS A 21 -18.12 -22.36 -2.98
N LYS A 22 -19.28 -22.86 -2.55
CA LYS A 22 -20.21 -22.20 -1.64
C LYS A 22 -19.70 -22.39 -0.21
N THR A 23 -19.35 -21.34 0.50
CA THR A 23 -19.00 -21.41 1.93
C THR A 23 -20.17 -20.94 2.76
N LYS A 24 -20.54 -21.80 3.70
CA LYS A 24 -21.67 -21.74 4.61
C LYS A 24 -21.34 -20.77 5.77
N GLU A 25 -22.22 -19.82 6.02
CA GLU A 25 -22.25 -19.05 7.25
C GLU A 25 -22.57 -19.93 8.44
N LYS A 26 -21.84 -19.74 9.52
CA LYS A 26 -22.20 -20.29 10.84
C LYS A 26 -22.29 -19.13 11.83
N THR A 27 -23.53 -18.75 12.10
CA THR A 27 -23.95 -17.83 13.14
C THR A 27 -23.75 -18.50 14.50
N THR A 28 -23.03 -17.86 15.40
CA THR A 28 -23.03 -18.26 16.81
C THR A 28 -23.51 -17.08 17.66
N LYS A 29 -24.66 -17.27 18.25
CA LYS A 29 -25.36 -16.41 19.17
C LYS A 29 -24.81 -16.68 20.56
N THR A 30 -24.37 -15.66 21.31
CA THR A 30 -24.14 -15.80 22.75
C THR A 30 -24.81 -14.67 23.50
N LYS A 31 -25.48 -15.09 24.48
CA LYS A 31 -26.53 -14.61 25.33
C LYS A 31 -26.05 -13.57 26.36
N ASN A 32 -26.88 -12.56 26.59
CA ASN A 32 -26.87 -11.65 27.71
C ASN A 32 -26.90 -12.38 29.05
N THR A 33 -26.20 -11.81 30.04
CA THR A 33 -26.66 -11.90 31.45
C THR A 33 -26.41 -10.56 32.13
N LYS A 34 -27.47 -10.08 32.74
CA LYS A 34 -27.73 -8.86 33.48
C LYS A 34 -27.72 -9.21 34.97
N GLU A 35 -27.15 -8.37 35.84
CA GLU A 35 -27.59 -8.11 37.22
C GLU A 35 -26.66 -7.07 37.84
N THR A 36 -27.08 -5.94 38.16
CA THR A 36 -28.03 -5.32 39.10
C THR A 36 -27.55 -5.32 40.56
N THR A 37 -27.53 -4.10 41.12
CA THR A 37 -27.81 -3.66 42.48
C THR A 37 -26.60 -3.52 43.41
N LYS A 38 -26.40 -2.45 44.24
CA LYS A 38 -27.30 -1.47 44.87
C LYS A 38 -26.45 -0.39 45.57
N THR A 39 -26.87 0.81 45.49
CA THR A 39 -26.97 1.97 46.38
C THR A 39 -26.48 1.85 47.84
N THR A 40 -25.76 2.87 48.36
CA THR A 40 -26.03 3.60 49.57
C THR A 40 -25.11 4.83 49.72
N THR A 41 -25.58 5.99 49.61
CA THR A 41 -25.94 7.17 50.39
C THR A 41 -24.87 7.76 51.34
N ALA A 42 -24.58 9.05 51.08
CA ALA A 42 -24.39 10.22 51.96
C ALA A 42 -23.08 10.35 52.77
N SER A 43 -22.35 11.44 52.68
CA SER A 43 -22.60 12.74 53.27
C SER A 43 -21.39 13.68 53.14
N LYS A 44 -21.63 14.90 52.66
CA LYS A 44 -21.08 16.23 53.02
C LYS A 44 -19.65 16.33 53.56
N ASN A 45 -18.76 17.09 52.85
CA ASN A 45 -18.33 18.41 53.32
C ASN A 45 -17.60 19.20 52.22
N GLU A 46 -17.94 20.46 52.17
CA GLU A 46 -17.32 21.51 51.37
C GLU A 46 -15.86 21.68 51.73
N SER A 47 -14.97 21.83 50.70
CA SER A 47 -13.88 22.77 50.76
C SER A 47 -13.46 23.14 49.33
N THR A 48 -13.68 24.39 49.02
CA THR A 48 -13.31 25.08 47.81
C THR A 48 -11.80 25.18 47.72
N VAL A 49 -11.17 24.48 46.79
CA VAL A 49 -9.84 24.83 46.28
C VAL A 49 -9.93 24.87 44.76
N GLN A 50 -9.96 26.08 44.25
CA GLN A 50 -9.74 26.33 42.81
C GLN A 50 -8.30 25.96 42.48
N THR A 51 -8.12 24.76 41.96
CA THR A 51 -6.89 24.43 41.24
C THR A 51 -7.14 24.73 39.77
N ALA A 52 -6.52 25.80 39.29
CA ALA A 52 -6.45 26.09 37.88
C ALA A 52 -5.79 24.89 37.18
N GLU A 53 -6.57 24.08 36.47
CA GLU A 53 -6.05 23.11 35.52
C GLU A 53 -5.44 23.91 34.40
N ASN A 54 -4.11 23.99 34.44
CA ASN A 54 -3.31 24.40 33.33
C ASN A 54 -3.37 23.25 32.31
N GLN A 55 -4.38 23.28 31.43
CA GLN A 55 -4.38 22.45 30.24
C GLN A 55 -3.24 22.95 29.35
N THR A 56 -2.05 22.41 29.58
CA THR A 56 -0.99 22.45 28.59
C THR A 56 -1.46 21.62 27.43
N THR A 57 -2.05 22.27 26.43
CA THR A 57 -2.27 21.66 25.10
C THR A 57 -0.88 21.43 24.55
N GLU A 58 -0.31 20.25 24.75
CA GLU A 58 0.84 19.80 24.00
C GLU A 58 0.44 19.87 22.54
N ALA A 59 1.00 20.83 21.81
CA ALA A 59 0.84 20.92 20.38
C ALA A 59 1.37 19.59 19.81
N LYS A 60 0.49 18.72 19.31
CA LYS A 60 0.83 17.47 18.62
C LYS A 60 1.82 17.89 17.51
N GLN A 61 3.08 17.53 17.65
CA GLN A 61 4.10 17.85 16.65
C GLN A 61 3.74 17.06 15.38
N GLU A 62 3.37 17.79 14.32
CA GLU A 62 3.04 17.20 13.03
C GLU A 62 4.30 16.60 12.42
N GLN A 63 4.33 15.28 12.31
CA GLN A 63 5.42 14.56 11.67
C GLN A 63 5.18 14.52 10.16
N SER A 64 6.25 14.59 9.40
CA SER A 64 6.16 14.65 7.94
C SER A 64 7.36 14.00 7.26
N CYS A 65 7.14 13.50 6.04
CA CYS A 65 8.19 12.93 5.20
C CYS A 65 8.11 13.50 3.77
N GLU A 66 9.25 13.51 3.08
CA GLU A 66 9.28 13.70 1.63
C GLU A 66 8.87 12.40 0.96
N PHE A 67 7.90 12.44 0.05
CA PHE A 67 7.37 11.24 -0.57
C PHE A 67 7.37 11.34 -2.09
N LEU A 68 8.07 10.40 -2.75
CA LEU A 68 8.21 10.31 -4.19
C LEU A 68 7.74 8.94 -4.70
N ILE A 69 6.99 8.93 -5.81
CA ILE A 69 6.72 7.73 -6.63
C ILE A 69 7.22 8.01 -8.03
N SER A 70 8.14 7.18 -8.53
CA SER A 70 8.79 7.40 -9.82
C SER A 70 9.04 6.11 -10.59
N CYS A 71 8.71 6.15 -11.88
CA CYS A 71 9.05 5.14 -12.87
C CYS A 71 10.10 5.66 -13.91
N LYS A 72 11.00 6.53 -13.45
CA LYS A 72 11.99 7.20 -14.34
C LYS A 72 12.83 6.22 -15.14
N THR A 73 13.15 5.06 -14.58
CA THR A 73 13.94 3.99 -15.26
C THR A 73 13.27 3.49 -16.53
N VAL A 74 11.92 3.52 -16.61
CA VAL A 74 11.16 3.14 -17.81
C VAL A 74 11.49 4.05 -18.99
N LEU A 75 11.82 5.33 -18.76
CA LEU A 75 12.18 6.27 -19.84
C LEU A 75 13.39 5.81 -20.64
N SER A 76 14.37 5.18 -19.98
CA SER A 76 15.56 4.62 -20.61
C SER A 76 15.34 3.20 -21.13
N ASN A 77 14.24 2.55 -20.78
CA ASN A 77 13.92 1.16 -21.09
C ASN A 77 12.57 1.00 -21.82
N LYS A 78 12.10 2.03 -22.53
CA LYS A 78 10.78 2.05 -23.20
C LYS A 78 10.55 0.86 -24.15
N SER A 79 11.59 0.40 -24.83
CA SER A 79 11.50 -0.76 -25.72
C SER A 79 11.23 -2.09 -25.00
N ALA A 80 11.50 -2.16 -23.69
CA ALA A 80 11.23 -3.33 -22.88
C ALA A 80 9.83 -3.29 -22.24
N LEU A 81 9.15 -2.15 -22.26
CA LEU A 81 7.80 -2.01 -21.74
C LEU A 81 6.81 -2.81 -22.59
N GLN A 82 6.14 -3.79 -21.98
CA GLN A 82 5.23 -4.72 -22.65
C GLN A 82 3.76 -4.34 -22.47
N SER A 83 3.46 -3.44 -21.52
CA SER A 83 2.12 -2.92 -21.27
C SER A 83 1.87 -1.64 -22.06
N ASN A 84 0.60 -1.22 -22.12
CA ASN A 84 0.19 0.06 -22.72
C ASN A 84 0.32 1.23 -21.73
N TYR A 85 1.13 1.09 -20.69
CA TYR A 85 1.32 2.11 -19.68
C TYR A 85 1.89 3.40 -20.28
N GLN A 86 1.24 4.52 -19.97
CA GLN A 86 1.69 5.85 -20.42
C GLN A 86 2.60 6.46 -19.36
N VAL A 87 3.90 6.44 -19.61
CA VAL A 87 4.90 6.97 -18.67
C VAL A 87 4.71 8.48 -18.50
N PRO A 88 4.47 8.98 -17.27
CA PRO A 88 4.34 10.40 -17.01
C PRO A 88 5.59 11.19 -17.39
N SER A 89 5.43 12.49 -17.62
CA SER A 89 6.56 13.39 -17.92
C SER A 89 7.65 13.28 -16.86
N GLY A 90 8.89 13.02 -17.29
CA GLY A 90 10.02 12.80 -16.38
C GLY A 90 9.94 11.52 -15.54
N GLY A 91 8.94 10.65 -15.77
CA GLY A 91 8.74 9.42 -15.01
C GLY A 91 8.29 9.64 -13.57
N LYS A 92 7.74 10.82 -13.24
CA LYS A 92 7.28 11.17 -11.91
C LYS A 92 5.77 10.98 -11.82
N ILE A 93 5.32 10.06 -10.95
CA ILE A 93 3.90 9.78 -10.70
C ILE A 93 3.38 10.68 -9.57
N TYR A 94 4.16 10.80 -8.50
CA TYR A 94 3.77 11.56 -7.32
C TYR A 94 5.00 12.14 -6.62
N GLU A 95 4.92 13.38 -6.10
CA GLU A 95 5.96 13.98 -5.26
C GLU A 95 5.33 15.06 -4.39
N LYS A 96 5.33 14.83 -3.08
CA LYS A 96 4.85 15.80 -2.07
C LYS A 96 5.48 15.54 -0.72
N LYS A 97 5.47 16.56 0.13
CA LYS A 97 5.62 16.40 1.57
C LYS A 97 4.30 15.82 2.12
N MET A 98 4.40 14.71 2.86
CA MET A 98 3.27 13.97 3.41
C MET A 98 3.32 14.01 4.94
N GLU A 99 2.21 14.37 5.56
CA GLU A 99 2.03 14.26 7.00
C GLU A 99 1.68 12.83 7.39
N PHE A 100 2.14 12.42 8.56
CA PHE A 100 1.86 11.10 9.10
C PHE A 100 1.77 11.12 10.63
N GLU A 101 1.16 10.08 11.20
CA GLU A 101 1.04 9.91 12.64
C GLU A 101 2.11 8.96 13.18
N GLU A 102 2.42 9.10 14.48
CA GLU A 102 3.36 8.19 15.14
C GLU A 102 2.93 6.73 14.96
N GLY A 103 3.85 5.90 14.49
CA GLY A 103 3.61 4.49 14.22
C GLY A 103 3.18 4.15 12.81
N ASP A 104 2.87 5.16 11.99
CA ASP A 104 2.61 4.97 10.56
C ASP A 104 3.80 4.34 9.83
N THR A 105 3.47 3.58 8.81
CA THR A 105 4.43 2.89 7.98
C THR A 105 4.52 3.51 6.57
N VAL A 106 5.59 3.18 5.86
CA VAL A 106 5.74 3.54 4.44
C VAL A 106 4.51 3.12 3.61
N MET A 107 3.88 1.98 3.93
CA MET A 107 2.66 1.51 3.26
C MET A 107 1.45 2.38 3.58
N ASP A 108 1.33 2.88 4.82
CA ASP A 108 0.19 3.70 5.22
C ASP A 108 0.23 5.05 4.50
N VAL A 109 1.41 5.66 4.41
CA VAL A 109 1.59 6.91 3.65
C VAL A 109 1.41 6.67 2.15
N LEU A 110 1.89 5.55 1.57
CA LEU A 110 1.63 5.21 0.17
C LEU A 110 0.13 5.19 -0.13
N LYS A 111 -0.68 4.55 0.73
CA LYS A 111 -2.14 4.51 0.58
C LYS A 111 -2.79 5.89 0.65
N ARG A 112 -2.26 6.80 1.46
CA ARG A 112 -2.77 8.18 1.59
C ARG A 112 -2.46 9.07 0.40
N THR A 113 -1.57 8.69 -0.50
CA THR A 113 -1.29 9.46 -1.72
C THR A 113 -2.50 9.58 -2.63
N GLY A 114 -3.44 8.62 -2.54
CA GLY A 114 -4.59 8.51 -3.45
C GLY A 114 -4.23 7.99 -4.85
N VAL A 115 -2.97 7.65 -5.08
CA VAL A 115 -2.55 6.96 -6.31
C VAL A 115 -3.10 5.54 -6.29
N ASP A 116 -3.52 5.03 -7.44
CA ASP A 116 -3.99 3.64 -7.56
C ASP A 116 -2.85 2.67 -7.25
N ILE A 117 -3.10 1.73 -6.34
CA ILE A 117 -2.11 0.74 -5.90
C ILE A 117 -2.72 -0.66 -5.85
N ASP A 118 -2.01 -1.64 -6.39
CA ASP A 118 -2.33 -3.05 -6.25
C ASP A 118 -1.40 -3.71 -5.23
N VAL A 119 -1.99 -4.21 -4.13
CA VAL A 119 -1.27 -4.81 -3.02
C VAL A 119 -1.73 -6.24 -2.80
N SER A 120 -0.83 -7.19 -2.91
CA SER A 120 -1.09 -8.60 -2.64
C SER A 120 -0.24 -9.08 -1.47
N LYS A 121 -0.89 -9.52 -0.38
CA LYS A 121 -0.21 -10.06 0.83
C LYS A 121 0.88 -9.12 1.40
N GLY A 122 0.66 -7.80 1.31
CA GLY A 122 1.61 -6.78 1.78
C GLY A 122 2.74 -6.43 0.80
N TYR A 123 2.77 -7.04 -0.37
CA TYR A 123 3.66 -6.72 -1.48
C TYR A 123 2.95 -5.79 -2.47
N VAL A 124 3.61 -4.76 -2.94
CA VAL A 124 3.09 -3.82 -3.94
C VAL A 124 3.41 -4.37 -5.33
N ALA A 125 2.39 -4.88 -6.00
CA ALA A 125 2.50 -5.45 -7.34
C ALA A 125 2.37 -4.39 -8.43
N GLY A 126 1.60 -3.32 -8.19
CA GLY A 126 1.36 -2.24 -9.15
C GLY A 126 1.16 -0.90 -8.48
N ILE A 127 1.59 0.18 -9.14
CA ILE A 127 1.27 1.58 -8.80
C ILE A 127 0.93 2.32 -10.09
N ASP A 128 -0.19 3.06 -10.09
CA ASP A 128 -0.65 3.88 -11.22
C ASP A 128 -0.82 3.08 -12.52
N GLY A 129 -1.21 1.80 -12.40
CA GLY A 129 -1.36 0.91 -13.55
C GLY A 129 -0.07 0.37 -14.16
N LEU A 130 1.09 0.65 -13.57
CA LEU A 130 2.37 0.02 -13.92
C LEU A 130 2.65 -1.13 -12.96
N TYR A 131 2.73 -2.34 -13.49
CA TYR A 131 2.86 -3.57 -12.71
C TYR A 131 4.26 -4.17 -12.76
N GLU A 132 4.56 -5.03 -11.78
CA GLU A 132 5.72 -5.90 -11.84
C GLU A 132 5.72 -6.70 -13.16
N PHE A 133 6.90 -6.93 -13.72
CA PHE A 133 7.14 -7.60 -15.01
C PHE A 133 6.72 -6.82 -16.27
N ASP A 134 6.09 -5.65 -16.17
CA ASP A 134 5.71 -4.84 -17.33
C ASP A 134 6.93 -4.39 -18.18
N CYS A 135 8.10 -4.27 -17.56
CA CYS A 135 9.36 -3.90 -18.24
C CYS A 135 10.38 -5.07 -18.26
N GLY A 136 9.86 -6.31 -18.29
CA GLY A 136 10.66 -7.52 -18.31
C GLY A 136 10.69 -8.26 -16.97
N LYS A 137 11.20 -9.48 -16.97
CA LYS A 137 11.09 -10.45 -15.85
C LYS A 137 11.70 -10.02 -14.51
N ASN A 138 12.51 -8.97 -14.49
CA ASN A 138 13.16 -8.47 -13.27
C ASN A 138 12.65 -7.08 -12.88
N SER A 139 11.62 -6.59 -13.58
CA SER A 139 11.06 -5.27 -13.29
C SER A 139 10.00 -5.32 -12.19
N GLY A 140 9.87 -4.22 -11.44
CA GLY A 140 8.90 -4.10 -10.38
C GLY A 140 9.13 -2.91 -9.47
N TRP A 141 8.29 -2.77 -8.47
CA TRP A 141 8.35 -1.68 -7.52
C TRP A 141 9.25 -2.00 -6.33
N MET A 142 10.12 -1.08 -6.01
CA MET A 142 10.97 -1.11 -4.82
C MET A 142 10.79 0.19 -4.03
N TYR A 143 10.96 0.14 -2.72
CA TYR A 143 10.97 1.35 -1.91
C TYR A 143 12.31 1.52 -1.21
N ARG A 144 12.70 2.77 -0.99
CA ARG A 144 13.85 3.13 -0.15
C ARG A 144 13.47 4.25 0.81
N VAL A 145 14.14 4.25 1.96
CA VAL A 145 14.01 5.30 2.97
C VAL A 145 15.40 5.86 3.23
N ASN A 146 15.55 7.17 3.11
CA ASN A 146 16.84 7.86 3.27
C ASN A 146 17.96 7.25 2.40
N GLY A 147 17.61 6.88 1.16
CA GLY A 147 18.52 6.30 0.19
C GLY A 147 18.88 4.83 0.40
N LYS A 148 18.30 4.15 1.40
CA LYS A 148 18.55 2.73 1.70
C LYS A 148 17.34 1.88 1.33
N PHE A 149 17.56 0.74 0.68
CA PHE A 149 16.53 -0.25 0.37
C PHE A 149 16.37 -1.22 1.55
N PRO A 150 15.26 -1.15 2.32
CA PRO A 150 15.01 -2.11 3.38
C PRO A 150 14.75 -3.52 2.79
N ASN A 151 15.15 -4.56 3.52
CA ASN A 151 14.94 -5.95 3.13
C ASN A 151 13.65 -6.55 3.74
N TYR A 152 12.67 -5.70 4.04
CA TYR A 152 11.38 -6.09 4.59
C TYR A 152 10.25 -5.27 3.97
N MET A 153 9.01 -5.70 4.18
CA MET A 153 7.83 -5.10 3.57
C MET A 153 7.57 -3.68 4.09
N ALA A 154 7.10 -2.79 3.22
CA ALA A 154 6.78 -1.39 3.53
C ALA A 154 5.79 -1.22 4.70
N GLY A 155 4.88 -2.16 4.90
CA GLY A 155 3.96 -2.19 6.04
C GLY A 155 4.60 -2.54 7.38
N LYS A 156 5.92 -2.78 7.41
CA LYS A 156 6.70 -2.96 8.64
C LYS A 156 7.74 -1.86 8.85
N CYS A 157 7.90 -0.97 7.87
CA CYS A 157 8.83 0.14 7.91
C CYS A 157 8.14 1.36 8.51
N LYS A 158 8.35 1.60 9.79
CA LYS A 158 7.85 2.79 10.50
C LYS A 158 8.61 4.02 10.02
N LEU A 159 7.90 5.14 9.95
CA LEU A 159 8.44 6.44 9.57
C LEU A 159 8.86 7.26 10.77
N HIS A 160 9.82 8.15 10.54
CA HIS A 160 10.27 9.17 11.49
C HIS A 160 10.20 10.54 10.80
N ASP A 161 10.06 11.59 11.60
CA ASP A 161 9.97 12.93 11.06
C ASP A 161 11.21 13.30 10.23
N GLY A 162 10.95 13.89 9.05
CA GLY A 162 11.99 14.26 8.09
C GLY A 162 12.47 13.11 7.19
N ASP A 163 11.90 11.90 7.29
CA ASP A 163 12.28 10.81 6.39
C ASP A 163 12.02 11.15 4.92
N LYS A 164 12.89 10.65 4.05
CA LYS A 164 12.71 10.68 2.60
C LYS A 164 12.33 9.29 2.11
N VAL A 165 11.09 9.14 1.64
CA VAL A 165 10.53 7.89 1.12
C VAL A 165 10.44 7.97 -0.39
N GLU A 166 10.95 6.96 -1.08
CA GLU A 166 10.91 6.88 -2.53
C GLU A 166 10.43 5.51 -2.97
N TRP A 167 9.33 5.45 -3.73
CA TRP A 167 8.89 4.28 -4.48
C TRP A 167 9.42 4.39 -5.89
N LEU A 168 10.23 3.43 -6.28
CA LEU A 168 10.97 3.45 -7.53
C LEU A 168 10.71 2.18 -8.32
N TYR A 169 10.39 2.35 -9.60
CA TYR A 169 10.23 1.21 -10.50
C TYR A 169 11.60 0.85 -11.08
N THR A 170 12.01 -0.40 -10.95
CA THR A 170 13.21 -0.94 -11.59
C THR A 170 12.83 -1.70 -12.87
N CYS A 171 13.57 -1.53 -13.95
CA CYS A 171 13.43 -2.30 -15.18
C CYS A 171 14.47 -3.41 -15.26
N VAL A 172 15.69 -3.10 -14.83
CA VAL A 172 16.83 -4.03 -14.88
C VAL A 172 17.62 -3.94 -13.58
N ARG A 173 18.31 -5.03 -13.23
CA ARG A 173 19.13 -5.04 -12.03
C ARG A 173 20.20 -3.95 -12.07
N GLY A 174 20.22 -3.08 -11.04
CA GLY A 174 21.23 -2.05 -10.85
C GLY A 174 20.93 -0.72 -11.54
N ASP A 175 19.67 -0.47 -11.96
CA ASP A 175 19.24 0.80 -12.53
C ASP A 175 18.70 1.81 -11.48
N LEU A 176 18.71 1.44 -10.19
CA LEU A 176 18.31 2.26 -9.03
C LEU A 176 19.50 2.59 -8.12
#